data_2ead0bbe5deba8998b220b35d2b28d53
#
_entry.id   2ead0bbe5deba8998b220b35d2b28d53
#
_cell.length_a   1.000
_cell.length_b   1.000
_cell.length_c   1.000
_cell.angle_alpha   90.00
_cell.angle_beta   90.00
_cell.angle_gamma   90.00
#
_symmetry.space_group_name_H-M   'P 1'
#
loop_
_entity.id
_entity.type
_entity.pdbx_description
1 polymer ?
#
loop_
_entity_poly.entity_id
_entity_poly.type
_entity_poly.pdbx_seq_one_letter_code
_entity_poly.pdbx_strand_id
1 'polypeptide(L)'
;SDLTNAQIFEIHMMMLEDDDYNESIQNIIDTQKVNAEYAVSITADNFAEMFSAMDDAYMQARAADVRDISDRIIANLTGNVAVQENSGEKHIICADDLAPSETVSLDKDKVLAFVTAHGSSNSHTAILARNMNIPAVIGVGSDFLKEVQDGTEAIVDGFTGEIFVEPDEETRRRLLEKQQADEEKKRLLLELKGKENVTRDGTKVNIYANIGSVDNIGAVLLNDAGGIGLFRSEFLYLENNDYPNEEQQFLAYKRVLESMAGKKVIIRTLDIGADKQVDYFHLKKEDNPAMGYRAIRICLTRPEIFKTQLRALYRASIYGNLGVMFPMITSVSELEKILAICEEVKAELREQGVTYSDTMELGIMIETPAAAIISDRLAPMVDFFSVGTNDLTQYTLACDRQNPDIEPFIDTHHEAILRLIEMSTKNAHANGAWIGICGELAADTTLTETFLRMGIDELSVSPAFVLKVRDAVRNVDLRK
;
A
#
# COMPACT_ATOMS: atom_id res chain seq x y z
N SER A 1 10.44 10.67 -0.85
CA SER A 1 11.53 9.69 -1.10
C SER A 1 12.80 10.04 -0.33
N ASP A 2 13.18 11.31 -0.21
CA ASP A 2 14.43 11.69 0.45
C ASP A 2 14.41 11.50 1.97
N LEU A 3 13.25 11.69 2.62
CA LEU A 3 13.10 11.50 4.07
C LEU A 3 13.21 10.03 4.50
N THR A 4 12.63 9.12 3.74
CA THR A 4 12.71 7.67 4.04
C THR A 4 14.14 7.15 3.86
N ASN A 5 14.85 7.67 2.87
CA ASN A 5 16.25 7.35 2.62
C ASN A 5 17.17 7.89 3.73
N ALA A 6 16.90 9.09 4.23
CA ALA A 6 17.65 9.66 5.35
C ALA A 6 17.48 8.85 6.64
N GLN A 7 16.30 8.33 6.90
CA GLN A 7 16.01 7.49 8.08
C GLN A 7 16.81 6.17 8.09
N ILE A 8 17.03 5.55 6.93
CA ILE A 8 17.87 4.34 6.83
C ILE A 8 19.30 4.64 7.31
N PHE A 9 19.86 5.76 6.87
CA PHE A 9 21.23 6.13 7.28
C PHE A 9 21.31 6.56 8.75
N GLU A 10 20.28 7.16 9.32
CA GLU A 10 20.19 7.45 10.75
C GLU A 10 20.21 6.16 11.58
N ILE A 11 19.44 5.15 11.16
CA ILE A 11 19.44 3.82 11.77
C ILE A 11 20.84 3.19 11.70
N HIS A 12 21.49 3.25 10.54
CA HIS A 12 22.83 2.73 10.36
C HIS A 12 23.86 3.46 11.25
N MET A 13 23.74 4.78 11.39
CA MET A 13 24.58 5.54 12.34
C MET A 13 24.38 5.09 13.78
N MET A 14 23.15 4.95 14.22
CA MET A 14 22.83 4.49 15.56
C MET A 14 23.42 3.10 15.85
N MET A 15 23.39 2.20 14.86
CA MET A 15 23.96 0.84 15.02
C MET A 15 25.50 0.86 15.04
N LEU A 16 26.14 1.75 14.29
CA LEU A 16 27.60 1.93 14.34
C LEU A 16 28.08 2.47 15.70
N GLU A 17 27.22 3.21 16.40
CA GLU A 17 27.48 3.75 17.72
C GLU A 17 26.99 2.82 18.85
N ASP A 18 26.38 1.69 18.52
CA ASP A 18 25.86 0.73 19.49
C ASP A 18 27.00 0.03 20.24
N ASP A 19 26.99 0.19 21.56
CA ASP A 19 28.06 -0.36 22.42
C ASP A 19 28.09 -1.88 22.36
N ASP A 20 26.96 -2.57 22.36
CA ASP A 20 26.89 -4.04 22.36
C ASP A 20 27.46 -4.60 21.04
N TYR A 21 27.16 -3.96 19.90
CA TYR A 21 27.74 -4.35 18.61
C TYR A 21 29.25 -4.16 18.57
N ASN A 22 29.74 -3.01 19.01
CA ASN A 22 31.18 -2.69 19.02
C ASN A 22 31.97 -3.56 20.04
N GLU A 23 31.43 -3.78 21.24
CA GLU A 23 32.02 -4.63 22.24
C GLU A 23 32.09 -6.10 21.77
N SER A 24 31.06 -6.58 21.08
CA SER A 24 31.07 -7.93 20.48
C SER A 24 32.24 -8.12 19.51
N ILE A 25 32.42 -7.15 18.58
CA ILE A 25 33.54 -7.19 17.63
C ILE A 25 34.87 -7.20 18.35
N GLN A 26 35.08 -6.30 19.33
CA GLN A 26 36.31 -6.19 20.07
C GLN A 26 36.59 -7.45 20.88
N ASN A 27 35.59 -7.99 21.55
CA ASN A 27 35.70 -9.21 22.34
C ASN A 27 36.12 -10.43 21.49
N ILE A 28 35.55 -10.57 20.29
CA ILE A 28 35.92 -11.65 19.36
C ILE A 28 37.36 -11.50 18.89
N ILE A 29 37.82 -10.29 18.59
CA ILE A 29 39.22 -10.03 18.22
C ILE A 29 40.16 -10.43 19.39
N ASP A 30 39.84 -9.99 20.61
CA ASP A 30 40.70 -10.16 21.77
C ASP A 30 40.75 -11.61 22.26
N THR A 31 39.62 -12.31 22.23
CA THR A 31 39.54 -13.69 22.76
C THR A 31 39.92 -14.74 21.72
N GLN A 32 39.58 -14.56 20.46
CA GLN A 32 39.84 -15.54 19.41
C GLN A 32 41.09 -15.24 18.58
N LYS A 33 41.72 -14.06 18.77
CA LYS A 33 42.93 -13.62 18.05
C LYS A 33 42.75 -13.64 16.52
N VAL A 34 41.58 -13.22 16.06
CA VAL A 34 41.20 -13.14 14.65
C VAL A 34 41.28 -11.69 14.15
N ASN A 35 41.23 -11.51 12.82
CA ASN A 35 41.20 -10.19 12.20
C ASN A 35 39.84 -9.50 12.38
N ALA A 36 39.80 -8.20 12.10
CA ALA A 36 38.60 -7.38 12.27
C ALA A 36 37.48 -7.82 11.34
N GLU A 37 37.78 -8.17 10.09
CA GLU A 37 36.81 -8.61 9.10
C GLU A 37 36.06 -9.86 9.56
N TYR A 38 36.75 -10.83 10.09
CA TYR A 38 36.14 -12.03 10.65
C TYR A 38 35.29 -11.72 11.88
N ALA A 39 35.76 -10.87 12.78
CA ALA A 39 35.04 -10.47 13.99
C ALA A 39 33.73 -9.74 13.63
N VAL A 40 33.77 -8.85 12.64
CA VAL A 40 32.54 -8.16 12.12
C VAL A 40 31.57 -9.16 11.51
N SER A 41 32.05 -10.12 10.72
CA SER A 41 31.20 -11.15 10.12
C SER A 41 30.49 -12.02 11.17
N ILE A 42 31.21 -12.48 12.19
CA ILE A 42 30.62 -13.27 13.27
C ILE A 42 29.64 -12.45 14.12
N THR A 43 29.97 -11.22 14.42
CA THR A 43 29.06 -10.31 15.14
C THR A 43 27.78 -10.08 14.33
N ALA A 44 27.89 -9.86 13.02
CA ALA A 44 26.74 -9.71 12.14
C ALA A 44 25.82 -10.93 12.16
N ASP A 45 26.39 -12.13 12.06
CA ASP A 45 25.61 -13.38 12.10
C ASP A 45 24.89 -13.55 13.44
N ASN A 46 25.56 -13.30 14.55
CA ASN A 46 24.97 -13.42 15.87
C ASN A 46 23.84 -12.42 16.12
N PHE A 47 24.03 -11.16 15.76
CA PHE A 47 23.00 -10.13 15.92
C PHE A 47 21.83 -10.33 14.96
N ALA A 48 22.10 -10.71 13.71
CA ALA A 48 21.06 -10.98 12.74
C ALA A 48 20.20 -12.18 13.15
N GLU A 49 20.81 -13.24 13.67
CA GLU A 49 20.09 -14.39 14.21
C GLU A 49 19.23 -14.00 15.42
N MET A 50 19.80 -13.23 16.35
CA MET A 50 19.07 -12.73 17.51
C MET A 50 17.86 -11.89 17.12
N PHE A 51 18.02 -10.92 16.22
CA PHE A 51 16.92 -10.08 15.76
C PHE A 51 15.87 -10.87 14.98
N SER A 52 16.27 -11.82 14.15
CA SER A 52 15.35 -12.68 13.39
C SER A 52 14.53 -13.61 14.28
N ALA A 53 15.04 -13.97 15.46
CA ALA A 53 14.35 -14.81 16.43
C ALA A 53 13.37 -14.04 17.34
N MET A 54 13.36 -12.71 17.27
CA MET A 54 12.40 -11.89 18.04
C MET A 54 11.01 -11.94 17.42
N ASP A 55 9.98 -11.89 18.25
CA ASP A 55 8.58 -11.90 17.82
C ASP A 55 8.07 -10.54 17.28
N ASP A 56 8.95 -9.60 17.03
CA ASP A 56 8.67 -8.23 16.60
C ASP A 56 9.17 -8.01 15.16
N ALA A 57 8.26 -7.71 14.25
CA ALA A 57 8.59 -7.49 12.82
C ALA A 57 9.56 -6.32 12.59
N TYR A 58 9.53 -5.29 13.44
CA TYR A 58 10.49 -4.19 13.40
C TYR A 58 11.90 -4.66 13.78
N MET A 59 12.01 -5.47 14.82
CA MET A 59 13.29 -6.03 15.23
C MET A 59 13.79 -7.08 14.21
N GLN A 60 12.91 -7.87 13.61
CA GLN A 60 13.29 -8.78 12.52
C GLN A 60 13.87 -8.04 11.30
N ALA A 61 13.32 -6.86 10.96
CA ALA A 61 13.86 -6.01 9.89
C ALA A 61 15.29 -5.52 10.22
N ARG A 62 15.64 -5.37 11.50
CA ARG A 62 17.00 -4.99 11.95
C ARG A 62 18.07 -6.02 11.61
N ALA A 63 17.69 -7.28 11.42
CA ALA A 63 18.62 -8.31 10.96
C ALA A 63 19.25 -7.97 9.60
N ALA A 64 18.47 -7.44 8.68
CA ALA A 64 18.96 -6.98 7.38
C ALA A 64 19.87 -5.76 7.52
N ASP A 65 19.51 -4.80 8.37
CA ASP A 65 20.32 -3.59 8.63
C ASP A 65 21.70 -3.94 9.20
N VAL A 66 21.77 -4.87 10.17
CA VAL A 66 23.03 -5.34 10.75
C VAL A 66 23.92 -5.96 9.68
N ARG A 67 23.38 -6.79 8.81
CA ARG A 67 24.14 -7.41 7.72
C ARG A 67 24.68 -6.36 6.75
N ASP A 68 23.84 -5.42 6.35
CA ASP A 68 24.23 -4.35 5.42
C ASP A 68 25.37 -3.48 5.96
N ILE A 69 25.28 -3.05 7.23
CA ILE A 69 26.33 -2.28 7.89
C ILE A 69 27.63 -3.09 7.98
N SER A 70 27.52 -4.35 8.39
CA SER A 70 28.67 -5.22 8.57
C SER A 70 29.37 -5.50 7.24
N ASP A 71 28.64 -5.74 6.18
CA ASP A 71 29.19 -5.93 4.83
C ASP A 71 29.94 -4.68 4.35
N ARG A 72 29.40 -3.49 4.64
CA ARG A 72 30.07 -2.21 4.33
C ARG A 72 31.33 -2.01 5.15
N ILE A 73 31.33 -2.37 6.43
CA ILE A 73 32.56 -2.32 7.25
C ILE A 73 33.61 -3.26 6.68
N ILE A 74 33.22 -4.50 6.35
CA ILE A 74 34.13 -5.49 5.77
C ILE A 74 34.70 -5.01 4.43
N ALA A 75 33.85 -4.45 3.56
CA ALA A 75 34.27 -3.90 2.29
C ALA A 75 35.30 -2.76 2.45
N ASN A 76 35.12 -1.89 3.45
CA ASN A 76 36.05 -0.82 3.75
C ASN A 76 37.38 -1.38 4.31
N LEU A 77 37.32 -2.39 5.18
CA LEU A 77 38.51 -3.02 5.80
C LEU A 77 39.33 -3.78 4.75
N THR A 78 38.71 -4.45 3.81
CA THR A 78 39.36 -5.22 2.75
C THR A 78 39.86 -4.38 1.57
N GLY A 79 39.47 -3.11 1.52
CA GLY A 79 39.75 -2.24 0.39
C GLY A 79 38.91 -2.55 -0.87
N ASN A 80 38.01 -3.53 -0.75
CA ASN A 80 37.01 -3.87 -1.77
C ASN A 80 35.77 -2.98 -1.60
N VAL A 81 35.96 -1.67 -1.61
CA VAL A 81 34.83 -0.78 -1.88
C VAL A 81 34.43 -1.11 -3.30
N ALA A 82 33.30 -1.78 -3.45
CA ALA A 82 32.72 -1.98 -4.77
C ALA A 82 32.56 -0.59 -5.38
N VAL A 83 33.51 -0.22 -6.19
CA VAL A 83 33.31 0.85 -7.17
C VAL A 83 32.23 0.27 -8.05
N GLN A 84 30.99 0.70 -7.85
CA GLN A 84 29.99 0.54 -8.88
C GLN A 84 30.60 1.18 -10.13
N GLU A 85 31.15 0.35 -11.00
CA GLU A 85 31.42 0.77 -12.36
C GLU A 85 30.05 1.17 -12.90
N ASN A 86 29.77 2.47 -12.85
CA ASN A 86 28.70 3.09 -13.58
C ASN A 86 29.01 2.87 -15.07
N SER A 87 28.74 1.68 -15.58
CA SER A 87 28.59 1.50 -17.00
C SER A 87 27.49 2.45 -17.42
N GLY A 88 27.77 3.36 -18.34
CA GLY A 88 26.76 4.33 -18.80
C GLY A 88 25.56 3.69 -19.49
N GLU A 89 25.48 2.36 -19.50
CA GLU A 89 24.49 1.53 -20.20
C GLU A 89 23.37 1.09 -19.28
N LYS A 90 22.19 0.95 -19.84
CA LYS A 90 21.02 0.40 -19.18
C LYS A 90 21.20 -1.10 -18.91
N HIS A 91 20.85 -1.56 -17.71
CA HIS A 91 21.14 -2.92 -17.27
C HIS A 91 20.06 -3.51 -16.37
N ILE A 92 20.07 -4.82 -16.24
CA ILE A 92 19.29 -5.61 -15.30
C ILE A 92 20.18 -5.87 -14.08
N ILE A 93 19.65 -5.68 -12.89
CA ILE A 93 20.33 -5.99 -11.64
C ILE A 93 19.91 -7.37 -11.15
N CYS A 94 20.91 -8.25 -11.02
CA CYS A 94 20.74 -9.59 -10.43
C CYS A 94 21.49 -9.64 -9.10
N ALA A 95 20.82 -10.02 -8.02
CA ALA A 95 21.40 -10.09 -6.68
C ALA A 95 20.79 -11.23 -5.87
N ASP A 96 21.44 -11.62 -4.78
CA ASP A 96 20.84 -12.54 -3.80
C ASP A 96 19.59 -11.90 -3.17
N ASP A 97 19.76 -10.70 -2.65
CA ASP A 97 18.75 -9.73 -2.25
C ASP A 97 19.42 -8.35 -2.34
N LEU A 98 18.63 -7.29 -2.35
CA LEU A 98 19.17 -5.93 -2.35
C LEU A 98 19.00 -5.31 -0.97
N ALA A 99 20.12 -4.91 -0.37
CA ALA A 99 20.06 -4.15 0.87
C ALA A 99 19.46 -2.76 0.63
N PRO A 100 18.74 -2.19 1.61
CA PRO A 100 18.15 -0.86 1.49
C PRO A 100 19.15 0.23 1.10
N SER A 101 20.39 0.18 1.60
CA SER A 101 21.44 1.14 1.26
C SER A 101 21.92 1.03 -0.18
N GLU A 102 21.94 -0.17 -0.74
CA GLU A 102 22.31 -0.40 -2.15
C GLU A 102 21.27 0.21 -3.09
N THR A 103 20.00 0.12 -2.73
CA THR A 103 18.90 0.68 -3.56
C THR A 103 18.87 2.20 -3.60
N VAL A 104 19.37 2.86 -2.55
CA VAL A 104 19.46 4.33 -2.48
C VAL A 104 20.51 4.88 -3.47
N SER A 105 21.59 4.13 -3.68
CA SER A 105 22.69 4.53 -4.55
C SER A 105 22.50 4.22 -6.04
N LEU A 106 21.41 3.52 -6.40
CA LEU A 106 21.13 3.15 -7.79
C LEU A 106 20.75 4.35 -8.66
N ASP A 107 21.34 4.42 -9.84
CA ASP A 107 20.87 5.31 -10.91
C ASP A 107 19.59 4.70 -11.52
N LYS A 108 18.46 5.17 -11.03
CA LYS A 108 17.15 4.63 -11.39
C LYS A 108 16.83 4.72 -12.88
N ASP A 109 17.45 5.65 -13.60
CA ASP A 109 17.22 5.81 -15.04
C ASP A 109 17.94 4.74 -15.88
N LYS A 110 18.86 4.02 -15.27
CA LYS A 110 19.66 2.97 -15.93
C LYS A 110 19.19 1.56 -15.61
N VAL A 111 18.41 1.38 -14.56
CA VAL A 111 17.92 0.06 -14.15
C VAL A 111 16.71 -0.32 -14.98
N LEU A 112 16.79 -1.43 -15.71
CA LEU A 112 15.71 -1.97 -16.55
C LEU A 112 14.80 -2.94 -15.79
N ALA A 113 15.39 -3.75 -14.93
CA ALA A 113 14.69 -4.76 -14.15
C ALA A 113 15.51 -5.21 -12.93
N PHE A 114 14.84 -5.82 -11.96
CA PHE A 114 15.47 -6.53 -10.85
C PHE A 114 15.20 -8.03 -10.93
N VAL A 115 16.22 -8.83 -10.61
CA VAL A 115 16.12 -10.27 -10.41
C VAL A 115 16.79 -10.61 -9.10
N THR A 116 16.05 -11.21 -8.15
CA THR A 116 16.63 -11.60 -6.86
C THR A 116 16.46 -13.09 -6.60
N ALA A 117 17.51 -13.71 -6.04
CA ALA A 117 17.49 -15.12 -5.65
C ALA A 117 16.50 -15.38 -4.52
N HIS A 118 16.43 -14.46 -3.57
CA HIS A 118 15.59 -14.54 -2.38
C HIS A 118 14.63 -13.34 -2.31
N GLY A 119 13.70 -13.40 -1.36
CA GLY A 119 12.71 -12.36 -1.13
C GLY A 119 11.29 -12.80 -1.42
N SER A 120 10.36 -11.87 -1.20
CA SER A 120 8.93 -12.06 -1.45
C SER A 120 8.35 -10.85 -2.18
N SER A 121 7.08 -10.93 -2.55
CA SER A 121 6.34 -9.81 -3.15
C SER A 121 6.29 -8.55 -2.27
N ASN A 122 6.60 -8.68 -0.99
CA ASN A 122 6.67 -7.58 -0.02
C ASN A 122 8.11 -7.20 0.35
N SER A 123 9.12 -7.77 -0.30
CA SER A 123 10.51 -7.41 -0.08
C SER A 123 10.78 -5.95 -0.49
N HIS A 124 11.85 -5.37 0.05
CA HIS A 124 12.27 -4.01 -0.29
C HIS A 124 12.50 -3.84 -1.80
N THR A 125 13.12 -4.82 -2.43
CA THR A 125 13.35 -4.84 -3.90
C THR A 125 12.03 -4.83 -4.69
N ALA A 126 11.05 -5.62 -4.28
CA ALA A 126 9.74 -5.64 -4.93
C ALA A 126 9.01 -4.30 -4.81
N ILE A 127 9.07 -3.68 -3.65
CA ILE A 127 8.50 -2.34 -3.41
C ILE A 127 9.20 -1.29 -4.27
N LEU A 128 10.53 -1.33 -4.32
CA LEU A 128 11.31 -0.42 -5.14
C LEU A 128 10.97 -0.54 -6.63
N ALA A 129 10.90 -1.77 -7.14
CA ALA A 129 10.55 -2.03 -8.54
C ALA A 129 9.17 -1.48 -8.89
N ARG A 130 8.17 -1.65 -8.01
CA ARG A 130 6.84 -1.06 -8.18
C ARG A 130 6.89 0.46 -8.22
N ASN A 131 7.65 1.08 -7.32
CA ASN A 131 7.82 2.54 -7.28
C ASN A 131 8.51 3.08 -8.53
N MET A 132 9.45 2.33 -9.09
CA MET A 132 10.13 2.65 -10.33
C MET A 132 9.33 2.26 -11.58
N ASN A 133 8.25 1.52 -11.42
CA ASN A 133 7.44 0.97 -12.52
C ASN A 133 8.27 0.14 -13.53
N ILE A 134 9.16 -0.71 -13.01
CA ILE A 134 9.98 -1.63 -13.80
C ILE A 134 9.72 -3.09 -13.41
N PRO A 135 10.01 -4.05 -14.31
CA PRO A 135 9.89 -5.47 -14.02
C PRO A 135 10.75 -5.91 -12.83
N ALA A 136 10.24 -6.84 -12.03
CA ALA A 136 11.02 -7.57 -11.04
C ALA A 136 10.59 -9.03 -10.99
N VAL A 137 11.56 -9.92 -10.91
CA VAL A 137 11.34 -11.36 -10.68
C VAL A 137 12.08 -11.73 -9.40
N ILE A 138 11.33 -12.18 -8.41
CA ILE A 138 11.81 -12.38 -7.05
C ILE A 138 11.77 -13.88 -6.73
N GLY A 139 12.80 -14.37 -6.02
CA GLY A 139 12.82 -15.75 -5.54
C GLY A 139 13.22 -16.79 -6.60
N VAL A 140 14.10 -16.43 -7.52
CA VAL A 140 14.59 -17.36 -8.59
C VAL A 140 15.53 -18.45 -8.07
N GLY A 141 16.03 -18.34 -6.85
CA GLY A 141 16.98 -19.25 -6.24
C GLY A 141 18.43 -18.91 -6.52
N SER A 142 19.32 -19.32 -5.60
CA SER A 142 20.76 -18.99 -5.66
C SER A 142 21.51 -19.65 -6.82
N ASP A 143 20.97 -20.73 -7.39
CA ASP A 143 21.62 -21.43 -8.50
C ASP A 143 21.59 -20.58 -9.79
N PHE A 144 20.53 -19.80 -9.99
CA PHE A 144 20.43 -18.86 -11.10
C PHE A 144 21.61 -17.88 -11.15
N LEU A 145 21.99 -17.32 -9.98
CA LEU A 145 23.08 -16.35 -9.90
C LEU A 145 24.46 -16.96 -10.22
N LYS A 146 24.61 -18.28 -10.05
CA LYS A 146 25.85 -18.99 -10.38
C LYS A 146 25.99 -19.23 -11.90
N GLU A 147 24.87 -19.23 -12.60
CA GLU A 147 24.82 -19.51 -14.03
C GLU A 147 24.93 -18.24 -14.88
N VAL A 148 24.70 -17.05 -14.30
CA VAL A 148 24.69 -15.75 -14.99
C VAL A 148 25.99 -15.02 -14.70
N GLN A 149 26.56 -14.37 -15.70
CA GLN A 149 27.76 -13.53 -15.57
C GLN A 149 27.45 -12.09 -15.95
N ASP A 150 28.21 -11.16 -15.40
CA ASP A 150 28.12 -9.75 -15.76
C ASP A 150 28.35 -9.55 -17.27
N GLY A 151 27.49 -8.75 -17.88
CA GLY A 151 27.53 -8.51 -19.31
C GLY A 151 26.75 -9.53 -20.16
N THR A 152 26.16 -10.57 -19.54
CA THR A 152 25.29 -11.52 -20.25
C THR A 152 23.99 -10.82 -20.66
N GLU A 153 23.59 -11.00 -21.91
CA GLU A 153 22.31 -10.47 -22.39
C GLU A 153 21.14 -11.28 -21.83
N ALA A 154 20.13 -10.57 -21.34
CA ALA A 154 18.93 -11.22 -20.79
C ALA A 154 17.67 -10.38 -21.04
N ILE A 155 16.53 -11.04 -21.02
CA ILE A 155 15.20 -10.43 -21.07
C ILE A 155 14.42 -10.86 -19.84
N VAL A 156 13.83 -9.89 -19.13
CA VAL A 156 12.97 -10.12 -17.96
C VAL A 156 11.54 -9.74 -18.31
N ASP A 157 10.63 -10.71 -18.19
CA ASP A 157 9.19 -10.49 -18.33
C ASP A 157 8.53 -10.47 -16.94
N GLY A 158 8.26 -9.29 -16.44
CA GLY A 158 7.63 -9.09 -15.12
C GLY A 158 6.16 -9.52 -15.07
N PHE A 159 5.49 -9.73 -16.21
CA PHE A 159 4.10 -10.21 -16.23
C PHE A 159 4.02 -11.73 -16.04
N THR A 160 4.97 -12.47 -16.61
CA THR A 160 4.99 -13.95 -16.54
C THR A 160 5.94 -14.47 -15.46
N GLY A 161 6.89 -13.66 -15.00
CA GLY A 161 7.97 -14.09 -14.11
C GLY A 161 9.08 -14.86 -14.83
N GLU A 162 9.11 -14.84 -16.15
CA GLU A 162 10.11 -15.54 -16.96
C GLU A 162 11.34 -14.70 -17.21
N ILE A 163 12.49 -15.35 -17.18
CA ILE A 163 13.78 -14.73 -17.49
C ILE A 163 14.43 -15.56 -18.62
N PHE A 164 14.83 -14.88 -19.67
CA PHE A 164 15.47 -15.47 -20.83
C PHE A 164 16.92 -15.01 -20.86
N VAL A 165 17.85 -15.92 -20.56
CA VAL A 165 19.29 -15.67 -20.59
C VAL A 165 19.81 -16.07 -21.96
N GLU A 166 20.61 -15.19 -22.61
CA GLU A 166 21.11 -15.40 -23.97
C GLU A 166 20.01 -15.86 -24.94
N PRO A 167 18.89 -15.11 -25.07
CA PRO A 167 17.74 -15.53 -25.85
C PRO A 167 18.12 -15.72 -27.32
N ASP A 168 17.54 -16.74 -27.95
CA ASP A 168 17.67 -16.92 -29.39
C ASP A 168 16.92 -15.80 -30.17
N GLU A 169 17.20 -15.72 -31.46
CA GLU A 169 16.65 -14.65 -32.32
C GLU A 169 15.11 -14.68 -32.38
N GLU A 170 14.49 -15.86 -32.30
CA GLU A 170 13.03 -16.00 -32.33
C GLU A 170 12.41 -15.50 -31.03
N THR A 171 12.96 -15.89 -29.89
CA THR A 171 12.55 -15.44 -28.56
C THR A 171 12.75 -13.93 -28.41
N ARG A 172 13.90 -13.42 -28.84
CA ARG A 172 14.18 -11.98 -28.82
C ARG A 172 13.16 -11.19 -29.63
N ARG A 173 12.88 -11.62 -30.86
CA ARG A 173 11.91 -10.96 -31.73
C ARG A 173 10.51 -10.96 -31.10
N ARG A 174 10.05 -12.12 -30.62
CA ARG A 174 8.74 -12.28 -29.97
C ARG A 174 8.57 -11.37 -28.76
N LEU A 175 9.60 -11.28 -27.90
CA LEU A 175 9.53 -10.46 -26.70
C LEU A 175 9.72 -8.97 -26.99
N LEU A 176 10.48 -8.61 -28.02
CA LEU A 176 10.55 -7.22 -28.51
C LEU A 176 9.19 -6.76 -29.07
N GLU A 177 8.53 -7.59 -29.85
CA GLU A 177 7.18 -7.29 -30.35
C GLU A 177 6.18 -7.11 -29.19
N LYS A 178 6.27 -7.97 -28.16
CA LYS A 178 5.48 -7.83 -26.94
C LYS A 178 5.76 -6.53 -26.19
N GLN A 179 7.02 -6.16 -26.01
CA GLN A 179 7.42 -4.91 -25.37
C GLN A 179 6.90 -3.71 -26.14
N GLN A 180 7.05 -3.69 -27.47
CA GLN A 180 6.53 -2.61 -28.31
C GLN A 180 5.01 -2.49 -28.24
N ALA A 181 4.30 -3.62 -28.21
CA ALA A 181 2.85 -3.63 -28.02
C ALA A 181 2.43 -3.08 -26.66
N ASP A 182 3.16 -3.42 -25.59
CA ASP A 182 2.93 -2.89 -24.25
C ASP A 182 3.23 -1.38 -24.16
N GLU A 183 4.30 -0.91 -24.79
CA GLU A 183 4.65 0.51 -24.85
C GLU A 183 3.61 1.32 -25.64
N GLU A 184 3.16 0.80 -26.77
CA GLU A 184 2.10 1.43 -27.55
C GLU A 184 0.79 1.48 -26.78
N LYS A 185 0.44 0.42 -26.07
CA LYS A 185 -0.74 0.41 -25.20
C LYS A 185 -0.64 1.46 -24.09
N LYS A 186 0.53 1.59 -23.45
CA LYS A 186 0.77 2.66 -22.46
C LYS A 186 0.63 4.05 -23.10
N ARG A 187 1.17 4.25 -24.29
CA ARG A 187 1.05 5.51 -25.03
C ARG A 187 -0.41 5.87 -25.31
N LEU A 188 -1.18 4.90 -25.80
CA LEU A 188 -2.62 5.09 -26.07
C LEU A 188 -3.40 5.40 -24.79
N LEU A 189 -3.05 4.76 -23.66
CA LEU A 189 -3.66 5.09 -22.37
C LEU A 189 -3.35 6.52 -21.92
N LEU A 190 -2.14 7.02 -22.18
CA LEU A 190 -1.79 8.41 -21.85
C LEU A 190 -2.63 9.43 -22.63
N GLU A 191 -3.10 9.10 -23.83
CA GLU A 191 -4.01 9.95 -24.61
C GLU A 191 -5.40 10.11 -23.96
N LEU A 192 -5.73 9.27 -22.99
CA LEU A 192 -6.97 9.37 -22.21
C LEU A 192 -6.89 10.41 -21.07
N LYS A 193 -5.74 10.98 -20.79
CA LYS A 193 -5.64 12.07 -19.82
C LYS A 193 -6.51 13.24 -20.25
N GLY A 194 -7.25 13.81 -19.31
CA GLY A 194 -8.21 14.88 -19.57
C GLY A 194 -9.52 14.45 -20.23
N LYS A 195 -9.68 13.16 -20.56
CA LYS A 195 -10.95 12.65 -21.07
C LYS A 195 -11.93 12.35 -19.94
N GLU A 196 -13.21 12.54 -20.20
CA GLU A 196 -14.25 12.22 -19.23
C GLU A 196 -14.38 10.72 -18.97
N ASN A 197 -14.72 10.38 -17.73
CA ASN A 197 -15.05 9.02 -17.30
C ASN A 197 -16.54 8.75 -17.62
N VAL A 198 -16.81 8.40 -18.85
CA VAL A 198 -18.16 8.26 -19.39
C VAL A 198 -18.27 7.05 -20.29
N THR A 199 -19.35 6.30 -20.16
CA THR A 199 -19.70 5.18 -21.04
C THR A 199 -20.13 5.68 -22.41
N ARG A 200 -20.28 4.79 -23.39
CA ARG A 200 -20.74 5.13 -24.75
C ARG A 200 -22.16 5.67 -24.77
N ASP A 201 -23.00 5.26 -23.82
CA ASP A 201 -24.38 5.75 -23.66
C ASP A 201 -24.48 7.01 -22.79
N GLY A 202 -23.37 7.57 -22.35
CA GLY A 202 -23.32 8.83 -21.61
C GLY A 202 -23.41 8.72 -20.09
N THR A 203 -23.36 7.52 -19.51
CA THR A 203 -23.34 7.34 -18.06
C THR A 203 -22.00 7.76 -17.50
N LYS A 204 -22.02 8.69 -16.55
CA LYS A 204 -20.81 9.17 -15.85
C LYS A 204 -20.46 8.28 -14.68
N VAL A 205 -19.17 8.02 -14.51
CA VAL A 205 -18.60 7.22 -13.42
C VAL A 205 -17.43 7.98 -12.83
N ASN A 206 -17.31 8.02 -11.52
CA ASN A 206 -16.13 8.58 -10.87
C ASN A 206 -15.01 7.53 -10.86
N ILE A 207 -13.82 7.92 -11.28
CA ILE A 207 -12.62 7.10 -11.18
C ILE A 207 -11.63 7.85 -10.29
N TYR A 208 -11.41 7.31 -9.11
CA TYR A 208 -10.57 7.88 -8.06
C TYR A 208 -9.37 7.01 -7.76
N ALA A 209 -8.44 7.53 -6.97
CA ALA A 209 -7.24 6.83 -6.58
C ALA A 209 -7.27 6.38 -5.11
N ASN A 210 -6.64 5.24 -4.84
CA ASN A 210 -6.32 4.76 -3.50
C ASN A 210 -4.90 5.15 -3.17
N ILE A 211 -4.67 5.76 -2.01
CA ILE A 211 -3.34 6.08 -1.51
C ILE A 211 -3.18 5.75 -0.03
N GLY A 212 -1.93 5.57 0.41
CA GLY A 212 -1.58 5.24 1.79
C GLY A 212 -0.67 6.26 2.45
N SER A 213 -0.29 7.32 1.75
CA SER A 213 0.60 8.39 2.26
C SER A 213 0.38 9.67 1.49
N VAL A 214 0.70 10.81 2.14
CA VAL A 214 0.72 12.14 1.51
C VAL A 214 1.68 12.19 0.31
N ASP A 215 2.75 11.41 0.34
CA ASP A 215 3.75 11.36 -0.73
C ASP A 215 3.20 10.76 -2.04
N ASN A 216 2.07 10.07 -2.00
CA ASN A 216 1.43 9.50 -3.19
C ASN A 216 0.57 10.50 -3.99
N ILE A 217 0.37 11.72 -3.51
CA ILE A 217 -0.50 12.71 -4.19
C ILE A 217 0.03 13.05 -5.59
N GLY A 218 1.33 13.12 -5.76
CA GLY A 218 1.95 13.34 -7.07
C GLY A 218 1.52 12.29 -8.09
N ALA A 219 1.51 11.00 -7.69
CA ALA A 219 1.06 9.91 -8.55
C ALA A 219 -0.44 10.01 -8.88
N VAL A 220 -1.27 10.46 -7.94
CA VAL A 220 -2.71 10.69 -8.16
C VAL A 220 -2.93 11.72 -9.27
N LEU A 221 -2.24 12.85 -9.20
CA LEU A 221 -2.36 13.93 -10.16
C LEU A 221 -1.78 13.56 -11.53
N LEU A 222 -0.63 12.89 -11.55
CA LEU A 222 0.02 12.43 -12.79
C LEU A 222 -0.82 11.43 -13.56
N ASN A 223 -1.60 10.60 -12.88
CA ASN A 223 -2.49 9.61 -13.50
C ASN A 223 -3.90 10.16 -13.75
N ASP A 224 -4.12 11.44 -13.55
CA ASP A 224 -5.37 12.13 -13.86
C ASP A 224 -6.60 11.54 -13.12
N ALA A 225 -6.43 11.13 -11.88
CA ALA A 225 -7.54 10.68 -11.06
C ALA A 225 -8.52 11.84 -10.78
N GLY A 226 -9.82 11.55 -10.76
CA GLY A 226 -10.85 12.52 -10.46
C GLY A 226 -10.93 12.93 -8.99
N GLY A 227 -10.29 12.18 -8.12
CA GLY A 227 -10.24 12.40 -6.68
C GLY A 227 -9.49 11.26 -5.98
N ILE A 228 -9.55 11.26 -4.66
CA ILE A 228 -9.05 10.17 -3.81
C ILE A 228 -10.25 9.48 -3.17
N GLY A 229 -10.49 8.23 -3.55
CA GLY A 229 -11.61 7.44 -3.03
C GLY A 229 -11.27 6.65 -1.76
N LEU A 230 -9.99 6.45 -1.51
CA LEU A 230 -9.49 5.86 -0.28
C LEU A 230 -8.12 6.47 0.09
N PHE A 231 -8.11 7.25 1.13
CA PHE A 231 -6.88 7.66 1.81
C PHE A 231 -6.76 6.90 3.12
N ARG A 232 -5.79 5.99 3.20
CA ARG A 232 -5.52 5.21 4.41
C ARG A 232 -4.76 6.07 5.39
N SER A 233 -5.38 6.37 6.53
CA SER A 233 -4.79 7.25 7.56
C SER A 233 -3.78 6.55 8.47
N GLU A 234 -3.59 5.23 8.33
CA GLU A 234 -2.73 4.43 9.20
C GLU A 234 -1.27 4.89 9.20
N PHE A 235 -0.77 5.45 8.11
CA PHE A 235 0.61 5.94 8.01
C PHE A 235 0.96 6.94 9.12
N LEU A 236 0.00 7.77 9.55
CA LEU A 236 0.21 8.72 10.64
C LEU A 236 0.48 8.03 11.98
N TYR A 237 -0.06 6.84 12.17
CA TYR A 237 0.15 6.03 13.37
C TYR A 237 1.39 5.14 13.25
N LEU A 238 1.66 4.60 12.06
CA LEU A 238 2.78 3.68 11.80
C LEU A 238 4.13 4.40 11.77
N GLU A 239 4.18 5.65 11.33
CA GLU A 239 5.40 6.44 11.21
C GLU A 239 5.78 7.17 12.50
N ASN A 240 4.96 7.09 13.54
CA ASN A 240 5.20 7.73 14.82
C ASN A 240 5.44 6.71 15.95
N ASN A 241 6.15 7.14 16.98
CA ASN A 241 6.42 6.34 18.17
C ASN A 241 5.36 6.51 19.27
N ASP A 242 4.39 7.37 19.04
CA ASP A 242 3.25 7.63 19.92
C ASP A 242 2.05 8.05 19.08
N TYR A 243 0.87 8.12 19.68
CA TYR A 243 -0.33 8.57 19.01
C TYR A 243 -0.12 9.96 18.36
N PRO A 244 -0.40 10.09 17.05
CA PRO A 244 -0.34 11.39 16.41
C PRO A 244 -1.36 12.33 17.07
N ASN A 245 -0.92 13.51 17.45
CA ASN A 245 -1.81 14.49 18.05
C ASN A 245 -2.76 15.13 17.02
N GLU A 246 -3.74 15.87 17.49
CA GLU A 246 -4.73 16.51 16.62
C GLU A 246 -4.08 17.44 15.59
N GLU A 247 -3.07 18.22 15.97
CA GLU A 247 -2.41 19.17 15.09
C GLU A 247 -1.61 18.47 13.97
N GLN A 248 -0.88 17.41 14.30
CA GLN A 248 -0.16 16.58 13.31
C GLN A 248 -1.11 15.99 12.27
N GLN A 249 -2.22 15.43 12.72
CA GLN A 249 -3.24 14.87 11.84
C GLN A 249 -3.91 15.97 11.00
N PHE A 250 -4.29 17.07 11.62
CA PHE A 250 -4.90 18.21 10.94
C PHE A 250 -4.04 18.73 9.79
N LEU A 251 -2.75 18.94 10.03
CA LEU A 251 -1.82 19.44 9.01
C LEU A 251 -1.67 18.45 7.84
N ALA A 252 -1.63 17.16 8.13
CA ALA A 252 -1.56 16.14 7.09
C ALA A 252 -2.83 16.12 6.21
N TYR A 253 -4.01 16.14 6.82
CA TYR A 253 -5.28 16.15 6.11
C TYR A 253 -5.49 17.43 5.30
N LYS A 254 -5.16 18.58 5.90
CA LYS A 254 -5.20 19.88 5.22
C LYS A 254 -4.32 19.89 3.98
N ARG A 255 -3.09 19.37 4.09
CA ARG A 255 -2.14 19.30 2.96
C ARG A 255 -2.71 18.47 1.80
N VAL A 256 -3.31 17.33 2.08
CA VAL A 256 -3.95 16.49 1.06
C VAL A 256 -5.07 17.26 0.36
N LEU A 257 -5.96 17.88 1.13
CA LEU A 257 -7.11 18.61 0.59
C LEU A 257 -6.69 19.80 -0.28
N GLU A 258 -5.73 20.59 0.18
CA GLU A 258 -5.20 21.71 -0.59
C GLU A 258 -4.51 21.24 -1.88
N SER A 259 -3.72 20.15 -1.81
CA SER A 259 -3.05 19.60 -2.98
C SER A 259 -4.02 19.03 -4.02
N MET A 260 -5.19 18.58 -3.61
CA MET A 260 -6.23 18.06 -4.52
C MET A 260 -7.12 19.16 -5.11
N ALA A 261 -6.95 20.40 -4.71
CA ALA A 261 -7.58 21.58 -5.32
C ALA A 261 -9.11 21.45 -5.51
N GLY A 262 -9.82 21.04 -4.47
CA GLY A 262 -11.28 20.90 -4.47
C GLY A 262 -11.82 19.57 -5.01
N LYS A 263 -10.97 18.70 -5.54
CA LYS A 263 -11.37 17.34 -5.90
C LYS A 263 -11.70 16.54 -4.64
N LYS A 264 -12.61 15.57 -4.78
CA LYS A 264 -13.05 14.71 -3.66
C LYS A 264 -11.89 13.97 -3.03
N VAL A 265 -11.85 13.97 -1.70
CA VAL A 265 -10.92 13.19 -0.90
C VAL A 265 -11.72 12.44 0.18
N ILE A 266 -11.68 11.12 0.14
CA ILE A 266 -12.27 10.25 1.16
C ILE A 266 -11.16 9.74 2.06
N ILE A 267 -11.20 10.12 3.33
CA ILE A 267 -10.24 9.66 4.35
C ILE A 267 -10.91 8.59 5.21
N ARG A 268 -10.28 7.43 5.26
CA ARG A 268 -10.71 6.34 6.13
C ARG A 268 -10.15 6.57 7.54
N THR A 269 -10.99 6.45 8.55
CA THR A 269 -10.55 6.46 9.93
C THR A 269 -9.68 5.24 10.25
N LEU A 270 -9.03 5.25 11.38
CA LEU A 270 -8.07 4.24 11.82
C LEU A 270 -8.51 2.81 11.53
N ASP A 271 -7.68 2.06 10.78
CA ASP A 271 -7.84 0.63 10.54
C ASP A 271 -6.56 -0.13 10.93
N ILE A 272 -6.27 -0.13 12.22
CA ILE A 272 -5.15 -0.86 12.84
C ILE A 272 -5.72 -2.02 13.65
N GLY A 273 -4.97 -3.12 13.66
CA GLY A 273 -5.27 -4.32 14.45
C GLY A 273 -3.98 -5.02 14.87
N ALA A 274 -4.10 -6.19 15.51
CA ALA A 274 -2.96 -6.95 16.02
C ALA A 274 -2.01 -7.48 14.94
N ASP A 275 -2.42 -7.45 13.68
CA ASP A 275 -1.61 -7.78 12.50
C ASP A 275 -0.63 -6.67 12.09
N LYS A 276 -0.88 -5.45 12.56
CA LYS A 276 -0.01 -4.29 12.34
C LYS A 276 0.60 -3.92 13.70
N GLN A 277 1.87 -4.16 13.84
CA GLN A 277 2.55 -3.91 15.11
C GLN A 277 2.78 -2.40 15.29
N VAL A 278 1.99 -1.83 16.19
CA VAL A 278 2.14 -0.48 16.69
C VAL A 278 2.24 -0.56 18.20
N ASP A 279 3.45 -0.58 18.73
CA ASP A 279 3.75 -0.92 20.12
C ASP A 279 2.97 -0.07 21.14
N TYR A 280 2.84 1.23 20.88
CA TYR A 280 2.14 2.15 21.78
C TYR A 280 0.61 1.93 21.87
N PHE A 281 0.03 1.13 20.97
CA PHE A 281 -1.38 0.69 21.10
C PHE A 281 -1.56 -0.40 22.16
N HIS A 282 -0.48 -1.10 22.53
CA HIS A 282 -0.51 -2.20 23.49
C HIS A 282 -1.61 -3.25 23.19
N LEU A 283 -1.74 -3.60 21.90
CA LEU A 283 -2.68 -4.62 21.48
C LEU A 283 -2.18 -6.00 21.86
N LYS A 284 -3.08 -6.83 22.37
CA LYS A 284 -2.75 -8.22 22.67
C LYS A 284 -2.57 -9.00 21.37
N LYS A 285 -1.68 -9.98 21.39
CA LYS A 285 -1.56 -10.93 20.28
C LYS A 285 -2.86 -11.72 20.14
N GLU A 286 -3.34 -11.85 18.92
CA GLU A 286 -4.56 -12.59 18.59
C GLU A 286 -4.24 -13.68 17.58
N ASP A 287 -4.94 -14.82 17.69
CA ASP A 287 -4.80 -15.92 16.72
C ASP A 287 -5.41 -15.58 15.35
N ASN A 288 -6.46 -14.75 15.35
CA ASN A 288 -7.18 -14.32 14.15
C ASN A 288 -7.35 -12.79 14.13
N PRO A 289 -6.27 -12.03 13.90
CA PRO A 289 -6.30 -10.56 13.97
C PRO A 289 -7.33 -9.92 13.04
N ALA A 290 -7.56 -10.50 11.87
CA ALA A 290 -8.53 -9.98 10.91
C ALA A 290 -9.97 -10.00 11.43
N MET A 291 -10.30 -10.90 12.35
CA MET A 291 -11.61 -11.03 13.02
C MET A 291 -11.60 -10.48 14.44
N GLY A 292 -10.53 -9.83 14.85
CA GLY A 292 -10.27 -9.46 16.23
C GLY A 292 -10.59 -8.00 16.58
N TYR A 293 -9.83 -7.52 17.54
CA TYR A 293 -9.89 -6.16 18.06
C TYR A 293 -9.15 -5.20 17.14
N ARG A 294 -9.86 -4.66 16.17
CA ARG A 294 -9.29 -3.80 15.12
C ARG A 294 -10.24 -2.67 14.71
N ALA A 295 -9.68 -1.67 14.05
CA ALA A 295 -10.39 -0.61 13.36
C ALA A 295 -11.43 0.08 14.26
N ILE A 296 -12.69 0.12 13.84
CA ILE A 296 -13.75 0.80 14.56
C ILE A 296 -13.98 0.23 15.97
N ARG A 297 -13.64 -1.03 16.19
CA ARG A 297 -13.74 -1.66 17.52
C ARG A 297 -12.78 -1.01 18.52
N ILE A 298 -11.58 -0.66 18.07
CA ILE A 298 -10.63 0.14 18.86
C ILE A 298 -11.17 1.55 19.06
N CYS A 299 -11.65 2.19 18.02
CA CYS A 299 -12.17 3.55 18.07
C CYS A 299 -13.34 3.71 19.06
N LEU A 300 -14.27 2.75 19.09
CA LEU A 300 -15.43 2.80 19.97
C LEU A 300 -15.12 2.47 21.42
N THR A 301 -14.07 1.71 21.71
CA THR A 301 -13.63 1.35 23.05
C THR A 301 -12.53 2.25 23.61
N ARG A 302 -11.87 3.00 22.74
CA ARG A 302 -10.88 4.04 23.08
C ARG A 302 -11.27 5.36 22.42
N PRO A 303 -12.37 5.98 22.88
CA PRO A 303 -12.97 7.14 22.22
C PRO A 303 -12.05 8.36 22.16
N GLU A 304 -11.07 8.49 23.04
CA GLU A 304 -10.06 9.55 23.02
C GLU A 304 -9.21 9.53 21.74
N ILE A 305 -8.85 8.33 21.27
CA ILE A 305 -8.10 8.17 20.01
C ILE A 305 -8.98 8.57 18.83
N PHE A 306 -10.21 8.09 18.83
CA PHE A 306 -11.19 8.36 17.78
C PHE A 306 -11.57 9.84 17.69
N LYS A 307 -11.85 10.47 18.82
CA LYS A 307 -12.16 11.90 18.88
C LYS A 307 -11.02 12.78 18.38
N THR A 308 -9.76 12.46 18.72
CA THR A 308 -8.58 13.19 18.22
C THR A 308 -8.54 13.16 16.71
N GLN A 309 -8.76 12.00 16.09
CA GLN A 309 -8.81 11.88 14.63
C GLN A 309 -9.99 12.64 14.03
N LEU A 310 -11.19 12.50 14.57
CA LEU A 310 -12.38 13.19 14.08
C LEU A 310 -12.27 14.71 14.20
N ARG A 311 -11.72 15.22 15.30
CA ARG A 311 -11.48 16.66 15.47
C ARG A 311 -10.56 17.19 14.38
N ALA A 312 -9.46 16.49 14.10
CA ALA A 312 -8.53 16.84 13.03
C ALA A 312 -9.21 16.81 11.64
N LEU A 313 -10.02 15.81 11.37
CA LEU A 313 -10.79 15.69 10.12
C LEU A 313 -11.80 16.81 9.95
N TYR A 314 -12.59 17.13 10.97
CA TYR A 314 -13.55 18.23 10.93
C TYR A 314 -12.85 19.58 10.75
N ARG A 315 -11.74 19.82 11.44
CA ARG A 315 -10.94 21.02 11.25
C ARG A 315 -10.41 21.15 9.81
N ALA A 316 -10.00 20.04 9.22
CA ALA A 316 -9.52 20.02 7.84
C ALA A 316 -10.63 20.19 6.79
N SER A 317 -11.86 19.91 7.14
CA SER A 317 -13.00 19.86 6.20
C SER A 317 -13.29 21.15 5.44
N ILE A 318 -12.84 22.30 5.95
CA ILE A 318 -13.00 23.60 5.28
C ILE A 318 -11.97 23.88 4.19
N TYR A 319 -10.93 23.05 4.07
CA TYR A 319 -9.83 23.25 3.13
C TYR A 319 -9.97 22.49 1.82
N GLY A 320 -11.09 21.81 1.61
CA GLY A 320 -11.36 21.07 0.39
C GLY A 320 -12.65 20.25 0.48
N ASN A 321 -12.83 19.32 -0.45
CA ASN A 321 -14.00 18.45 -0.52
C ASN A 321 -13.70 17.12 0.19
N LEU A 322 -13.85 17.12 1.51
CA LEU A 322 -13.57 15.97 2.36
C LEU A 322 -14.82 15.10 2.58
N GLY A 323 -14.65 13.79 2.47
CA GLY A 323 -15.54 12.77 3.03
C GLY A 323 -14.78 11.87 4.01
N VAL A 324 -15.46 11.37 5.00
CA VAL A 324 -14.89 10.45 6.00
C VAL A 324 -15.59 9.11 5.92
N MET A 325 -14.80 8.05 5.97
CA MET A 325 -15.25 6.67 5.84
C MET A 325 -14.85 5.85 7.06
N PHE A 326 -15.81 5.11 7.62
CA PHE A 326 -15.60 4.26 8.80
C PHE A 326 -15.47 2.80 8.37
N PRO A 327 -14.35 2.13 8.73
CA PRO A 327 -14.09 0.73 8.35
C PRO A 327 -14.74 -0.28 9.31
N MET A 328 -14.84 -1.53 8.86
CA MET A 328 -15.22 -2.69 9.69
C MET A 328 -16.57 -2.61 10.37
N ILE A 329 -17.56 -2.03 9.74
CA ILE A 329 -18.93 -1.93 10.26
C ILE A 329 -19.62 -3.28 10.16
N THR A 330 -20.28 -3.69 11.23
CA THR A 330 -21.05 -4.94 11.30
C THR A 330 -22.48 -4.75 11.79
N SER A 331 -22.83 -3.59 12.38
CA SER A 331 -24.15 -3.37 12.99
C SER A 331 -24.61 -1.91 12.91
N VAL A 332 -25.92 -1.73 12.98
CA VAL A 332 -26.54 -0.40 13.13
C VAL A 332 -26.12 0.27 14.44
N SER A 333 -26.02 -0.48 15.51
CA SER A 333 -25.61 0.03 16.84
C SER A 333 -24.20 0.63 16.80
N GLU A 334 -23.25 0.02 16.08
CA GLU A 334 -21.92 0.61 15.91
C GLU A 334 -22.00 1.96 15.19
N LEU A 335 -22.77 2.04 14.11
CA LEU A 335 -22.92 3.27 13.34
C LEU A 335 -23.62 4.36 14.15
N GLU A 336 -24.63 4.03 14.94
CA GLU A 336 -25.27 4.97 15.87
C GLU A 336 -24.27 5.58 16.86
N LYS A 337 -23.40 4.75 17.45
CA LYS A 337 -22.33 5.21 18.36
C LYS A 337 -21.31 6.11 17.65
N ILE A 338 -20.92 5.76 16.44
CA ILE A 338 -20.00 6.57 15.62
C ILE A 338 -20.59 7.95 15.38
N LEU A 339 -21.84 8.00 14.91
CA LEU A 339 -22.51 9.27 14.61
C LEU A 339 -22.74 10.12 15.87
N ALA A 340 -23.02 9.50 17.02
CA ALA A 340 -23.09 10.20 18.29
C ALA A 340 -21.75 10.84 18.68
N ILE A 341 -20.63 10.14 18.49
CA ILE A 341 -19.30 10.71 18.75
C ILE A 341 -18.98 11.84 17.77
N CYS A 342 -19.37 11.74 16.50
CA CYS A 342 -19.24 12.85 15.55
C CYS A 342 -20.00 14.10 16.02
N GLU A 343 -21.22 13.94 16.54
CA GLU A 343 -21.99 15.08 17.07
C GLU A 343 -21.34 15.69 18.32
N GLU A 344 -20.79 14.87 19.22
CA GLU A 344 -20.01 15.35 20.36
C GLU A 344 -18.80 16.19 19.92
N VAL A 345 -18.05 15.70 18.93
CA VAL A 345 -16.88 16.41 18.36
C VAL A 345 -17.30 17.74 17.75
N LYS A 346 -18.38 17.77 16.96
CA LYS A 346 -18.90 19.03 16.41
C LYS A 346 -19.31 20.02 17.49
N ALA A 347 -19.95 19.56 18.56
CA ALA A 347 -20.31 20.39 19.70
C ALA A 347 -19.08 21.00 20.39
N GLU A 348 -18.05 20.19 20.64
CA GLU A 348 -16.80 20.65 21.24
C GLU A 348 -16.13 21.72 20.37
N LEU A 349 -16.07 21.52 19.06
CA LEU A 349 -15.49 22.49 18.11
C LEU A 349 -16.28 23.80 18.07
N ARG A 350 -17.61 23.75 18.11
CA ARG A 350 -18.46 24.96 18.20
C ARG A 350 -18.20 25.74 19.47
N GLU A 351 -18.12 25.07 20.61
CA GLU A 351 -17.82 25.71 21.91
C GLU A 351 -16.45 26.39 21.90
N GLN A 352 -15.48 25.81 21.18
CA GLN A 352 -14.13 26.37 21.04
C GLN A 352 -14.03 27.44 19.94
N GLY A 353 -15.10 27.73 19.22
CA GLY A 353 -15.10 28.68 18.10
C GLY A 353 -14.30 28.18 16.88
N VAL A 354 -14.10 26.90 16.73
CA VAL A 354 -13.37 26.28 15.61
C VAL A 354 -14.33 25.99 14.46
N THR A 355 -14.00 26.50 13.29
CA THR A 355 -14.82 26.33 12.07
C THR A 355 -14.64 24.92 11.48
N TYR A 356 -15.74 24.34 11.05
CA TYR A 356 -15.78 23.06 10.32
C TYR A 356 -16.91 23.07 9.28
N SER A 357 -16.90 22.13 8.34
CA SER A 357 -17.97 21.97 7.34
C SER A 357 -19.10 21.11 7.87
N ASP A 358 -20.30 21.68 7.92
CA ASP A 358 -21.53 20.92 8.25
C ASP A 358 -21.99 19.95 7.14
N THR A 359 -21.42 20.11 5.94
CA THR A 359 -21.77 19.32 4.74
C THR A 359 -20.74 18.25 4.41
N MET A 360 -19.76 18.03 5.29
CA MET A 360 -18.80 16.93 5.12
C MET A 360 -19.53 15.60 5.07
N GLU A 361 -19.32 14.84 3.98
CA GLU A 361 -19.94 13.53 3.83
C GLU A 361 -19.37 12.51 4.80
N LEU A 362 -20.24 11.69 5.37
CA LEU A 362 -19.90 10.54 6.19
C LEU A 362 -20.38 9.27 5.48
N GLY A 363 -19.50 8.29 5.37
CA GLY A 363 -19.80 7.01 4.78
C GLY A 363 -19.20 5.85 5.55
N ILE A 364 -19.53 4.65 5.13
CA ILE A 364 -19.00 3.42 5.70
C ILE A 364 -18.39 2.52 4.64
N MET A 365 -17.43 1.73 5.06
CA MET A 365 -16.91 0.65 4.24
C MET A 365 -17.83 -0.57 4.36
N ILE A 366 -18.30 -1.08 3.23
CA ILE A 366 -18.98 -2.38 3.14
C ILE A 366 -17.90 -3.43 2.87
N GLU A 367 -17.45 -4.07 3.91
CA GLU A 367 -16.35 -5.05 3.84
C GLU A 367 -16.60 -6.30 4.69
N THR A 368 -17.75 -6.34 5.34
CA THR A 368 -18.23 -7.53 6.03
C THR A 368 -19.55 -8.00 5.40
N PRO A 369 -19.82 -9.30 5.31
CA PRO A 369 -21.10 -9.81 4.86
C PRO A 369 -22.28 -9.26 5.70
N ALA A 370 -22.06 -9.07 7.01
CA ALA A 370 -23.06 -8.49 7.90
C ALA A 370 -23.51 -7.09 7.46
N ALA A 371 -22.55 -6.19 7.15
CA ALA A 371 -22.87 -4.85 6.66
C ALA A 371 -23.63 -4.88 5.33
N ALA A 372 -23.20 -5.73 4.39
CA ALA A 372 -23.87 -5.87 3.10
C ALA A 372 -25.33 -6.35 3.24
N ILE A 373 -25.58 -7.34 4.11
CA ILE A 373 -26.92 -7.90 4.33
C ILE A 373 -27.87 -6.89 4.98
N ILE A 374 -27.39 -6.05 5.89
CA ILE A 374 -28.18 -5.01 6.55
C ILE A 374 -28.01 -3.62 5.94
N SER A 375 -27.49 -3.54 4.73
CA SER A 375 -27.18 -2.27 4.07
C SER A 375 -28.42 -1.40 3.83
N ASP A 376 -29.62 -1.98 3.76
CA ASP A 376 -30.89 -1.25 3.73
C ASP A 376 -31.14 -0.43 5.03
N ARG A 377 -30.64 -0.91 6.16
CA ARG A 377 -30.74 -0.21 7.45
C ARG A 377 -29.59 0.78 7.67
N LEU A 378 -28.44 0.54 7.06
CA LEU A 378 -27.27 1.42 7.19
C LEU A 378 -27.32 2.61 6.22
N ALA A 379 -27.84 2.40 5.00
CA ALA A 379 -27.88 3.42 3.96
C ALA A 379 -28.59 4.72 4.35
N PRO A 380 -29.73 4.71 5.08
CA PRO A 380 -30.37 5.94 5.54
C PRO A 380 -29.55 6.80 6.48
N MET A 381 -28.51 6.23 7.09
CA MET A 381 -27.69 6.88 8.14
C MET A 381 -26.42 7.53 7.59
N VAL A 382 -26.09 7.31 6.32
CA VAL A 382 -24.80 7.74 5.71
C VAL A 382 -25.03 8.37 4.34
N ASP A 383 -24.03 9.10 3.88
CA ASP A 383 -24.04 9.72 2.55
C ASP A 383 -23.55 8.77 1.45
N PHE A 384 -22.71 7.79 1.81
CA PHE A 384 -22.17 6.84 0.85
C PHE A 384 -21.72 5.52 1.47
N PHE A 385 -21.60 4.53 0.59
CA PHE A 385 -20.89 3.26 0.83
C PHE A 385 -19.64 3.17 -0.02
N SER A 386 -18.59 2.56 0.50
CA SER A 386 -17.43 2.12 -0.27
C SER A 386 -17.15 0.65 0.00
N VAL A 387 -17.19 -0.16 -1.05
CA VAL A 387 -17.02 -1.61 -0.90
C VAL A 387 -15.53 -1.95 -0.82
N GLY A 388 -15.11 -2.50 0.32
CA GLY A 388 -13.79 -3.05 0.54
C GLY A 388 -13.74 -4.52 0.11
N THR A 389 -13.51 -4.78 -1.18
CA THR A 389 -13.64 -6.12 -1.76
C THR A 389 -12.65 -7.13 -1.23
N ASN A 390 -11.48 -6.70 -0.77
CA ASN A 390 -10.45 -7.59 -0.23
C ASN A 390 -10.93 -8.25 1.08
N ASP A 391 -11.37 -7.47 2.04
CA ASP A 391 -11.92 -7.99 3.30
C ASP A 391 -13.28 -8.65 3.09
N LEU A 392 -14.13 -8.10 2.22
CA LEU A 392 -15.42 -8.74 1.91
C LEU A 392 -15.24 -10.15 1.36
N THR A 393 -14.28 -10.34 0.46
CA THR A 393 -13.93 -11.66 -0.08
C THR A 393 -13.42 -12.59 1.01
N GLN A 394 -12.49 -12.11 1.84
CA GLN A 394 -11.91 -12.88 2.95
C GLN A 394 -12.99 -13.39 3.91
N TYR A 395 -13.89 -12.53 4.36
CA TYR A 395 -14.92 -12.89 5.32
C TYR A 395 -16.05 -13.72 4.70
N THR A 396 -16.42 -13.45 3.45
CA THR A 396 -17.48 -14.19 2.76
C THR A 396 -17.06 -15.61 2.44
N LEU A 397 -15.84 -15.81 1.97
CA LEU A 397 -15.31 -17.11 1.57
C LEU A 397 -14.57 -17.83 2.72
N ALA A 398 -14.43 -17.21 3.88
CA ALA A 398 -13.65 -17.73 5.00
C ALA A 398 -12.21 -18.09 4.62
N CYS A 399 -11.58 -17.26 3.80
CA CYS A 399 -10.22 -17.44 3.29
C CYS A 399 -9.30 -16.34 3.81
N ASP A 400 -8.30 -16.71 4.61
CA ASP A 400 -7.26 -15.79 5.07
C ASP A 400 -6.34 -15.42 3.91
N ARG A 401 -6.44 -14.18 3.43
CA ARG A 401 -5.62 -13.67 2.31
C ARG A 401 -4.12 -13.56 2.62
N GLN A 402 -3.73 -13.66 3.88
CA GLN A 402 -2.32 -13.69 4.28
C GLN A 402 -1.74 -15.11 4.28
N ASN A 403 -2.57 -16.13 4.13
CA ASN A 403 -2.14 -17.52 4.07
C ASN A 403 -1.96 -17.96 2.60
N PRO A 404 -0.71 -18.17 2.14
CA PRO A 404 -0.46 -18.56 0.74
C PRO A 404 -1.05 -19.94 0.39
N ASP A 405 -1.25 -20.82 1.35
CA ASP A 405 -1.81 -22.16 1.11
C ASP A 405 -3.30 -22.12 0.76
N ILE A 406 -3.98 -21.02 1.08
CA ILE A 406 -5.41 -20.82 0.81
C ILE A 406 -5.65 -20.11 -0.54
N GLU A 407 -4.65 -19.54 -1.15
CA GLU A 407 -4.78 -18.81 -2.42
C GLU A 407 -5.56 -19.57 -3.50
N PRO A 408 -5.36 -20.88 -3.71
CA PRO A 408 -6.14 -21.65 -4.71
C PRO A 408 -7.65 -21.70 -4.46
N PHE A 409 -8.11 -21.38 -3.24
CA PHE A 409 -9.51 -21.38 -2.84
C PHE A 409 -10.15 -19.99 -2.90
N ILE A 410 -9.37 -18.94 -3.18
CA ILE A 410 -9.87 -17.56 -3.25
C ILE A 410 -10.36 -17.29 -4.67
N ASP A 411 -11.68 -17.30 -4.84
CA ASP A 411 -12.34 -16.85 -6.07
C ASP A 411 -12.86 -15.42 -5.87
N THR A 412 -12.12 -14.43 -6.40
CA THR A 412 -12.49 -13.02 -6.31
C THR A 412 -13.73 -12.66 -7.14
N HIS A 413 -14.10 -13.48 -8.12
CA HIS A 413 -15.31 -13.34 -8.94
C HIS A 413 -16.48 -14.20 -8.42
N HIS A 414 -16.37 -14.69 -7.19
CA HIS A 414 -17.39 -15.56 -6.61
C HIS A 414 -18.77 -14.89 -6.60
N GLU A 415 -19.79 -15.65 -6.99
CA GLU A 415 -21.17 -15.17 -7.09
C GLU A 415 -21.67 -14.51 -5.81
N ALA A 416 -21.31 -15.03 -4.64
CA ALA A 416 -21.73 -14.46 -3.36
C ALA A 416 -21.20 -13.02 -3.17
N ILE A 417 -19.99 -12.73 -3.58
CA ILE A 417 -19.38 -11.39 -3.49
C ILE A 417 -20.11 -10.41 -4.41
N LEU A 418 -20.33 -10.81 -5.66
CA LEU A 418 -21.04 -9.98 -6.63
C LEU A 418 -22.48 -9.72 -6.18
N ARG A 419 -23.18 -10.69 -5.61
CA ARG A 419 -24.53 -10.51 -5.03
C ARG A 419 -24.55 -9.55 -3.85
N LEU A 420 -23.55 -9.62 -2.95
CA LEU A 420 -23.45 -8.70 -1.83
C LEU A 420 -23.19 -7.27 -2.28
N ILE A 421 -22.36 -7.08 -3.31
CA ILE A 421 -22.12 -5.76 -3.91
C ILE A 421 -23.40 -5.22 -4.55
N GLU A 422 -24.10 -6.03 -5.32
CA GLU A 422 -25.37 -5.63 -5.96
C GLU A 422 -26.44 -5.27 -4.94
N MET A 423 -26.60 -6.06 -3.88
CA MET A 423 -27.52 -5.77 -2.78
C MET A 423 -27.18 -4.43 -2.12
N SER A 424 -25.92 -4.19 -1.81
CA SER A 424 -25.46 -2.93 -1.22
C SER A 424 -25.70 -1.73 -2.13
N THR A 425 -25.53 -1.91 -3.43
CA THR A 425 -25.77 -0.87 -4.43
C THR A 425 -27.25 -0.49 -4.51
N LYS A 426 -28.14 -1.46 -4.57
CA LYS A 426 -29.59 -1.23 -4.56
C LYS A 426 -30.05 -0.50 -3.31
N ASN A 427 -29.55 -0.94 -2.14
CA ASN A 427 -29.90 -0.34 -0.86
C ASN A 427 -29.34 1.08 -0.70
N ALA A 428 -28.14 1.35 -1.19
CA ALA A 428 -27.58 2.70 -1.21
C ALA A 428 -28.47 3.64 -2.04
N HIS A 429 -28.74 3.29 -3.28
CA HIS A 429 -29.54 4.12 -4.21
C HIS A 429 -30.98 4.32 -3.75
N ALA A 430 -31.59 3.31 -3.14
CA ALA A 430 -32.93 3.43 -2.58
C ALA A 430 -33.03 4.47 -1.45
N ASN A 431 -31.91 4.84 -0.84
CA ASN A 431 -31.83 5.81 0.24
C ASN A 431 -31.05 7.09 -0.13
N GLY A 432 -30.78 7.32 -1.39
CA GLY A 432 -30.09 8.51 -1.88
C GLY A 432 -28.57 8.54 -1.60
N ALA A 433 -27.98 7.43 -1.17
CA ALA A 433 -26.54 7.30 -0.97
C ALA A 433 -25.86 6.89 -2.28
N TRP A 434 -24.67 7.41 -2.54
CA TRP A 434 -23.83 6.89 -3.62
C TRP A 434 -22.96 5.72 -3.12
N ILE A 435 -22.47 4.91 -4.03
CA ILE A 435 -21.67 3.73 -3.71
C ILE A 435 -20.50 3.60 -4.66
N GLY A 436 -19.32 3.33 -4.07
CA GLY A 436 -18.09 3.05 -4.80
C GLY A 436 -17.47 1.71 -4.39
N ILE A 437 -16.43 1.34 -5.12
CA ILE A 437 -15.57 0.19 -4.81
C ILE A 437 -14.15 0.71 -4.67
N CYS A 438 -13.49 0.41 -3.54
CA CYS A 438 -12.12 0.80 -3.27
C CYS A 438 -11.15 -0.39 -3.10
N GLY A 439 -11.65 -1.61 -3.14
CA GLY A 439 -10.83 -2.81 -3.12
C GLY A 439 -10.21 -3.13 -4.50
N GLU A 440 -9.42 -4.18 -4.55
CA GLU A 440 -8.69 -4.58 -5.78
C GLU A 440 -9.59 -4.90 -6.96
N LEU A 441 -10.82 -5.37 -6.74
CA LEU A 441 -11.76 -5.65 -7.81
C LEU A 441 -12.15 -4.41 -8.63
N ALA A 442 -12.02 -3.21 -8.09
CA ALA A 442 -12.26 -1.98 -8.83
C ALA A 442 -11.33 -1.82 -10.05
N ALA A 443 -10.12 -2.35 -9.98
CA ALA A 443 -9.13 -2.33 -11.06
C ALA A 443 -9.26 -3.52 -12.03
N ASP A 444 -10.09 -4.50 -11.72
CA ASP A 444 -10.34 -5.65 -12.60
C ASP A 444 -11.29 -5.24 -13.73
N THR A 445 -10.72 -4.95 -14.88
CA THR A 445 -11.47 -4.47 -16.04
C THR A 445 -12.41 -5.51 -16.66
N THR A 446 -12.27 -6.79 -16.31
CA THR A 446 -13.25 -7.82 -16.69
C THR A 446 -14.56 -7.69 -15.95
N LEU A 447 -14.58 -7.01 -14.80
CA LEU A 447 -15.77 -6.73 -13.99
C LEU A 447 -16.30 -5.30 -14.13
N THR A 448 -15.61 -4.42 -14.84
CA THR A 448 -16.02 -3.01 -14.97
C THR A 448 -17.46 -2.89 -15.49
N GLU A 449 -17.80 -3.58 -16.57
CA GLU A 449 -19.17 -3.55 -17.11
C GLU A 449 -20.19 -4.09 -16.10
N THR A 450 -19.90 -5.18 -15.43
CA THR A 450 -20.75 -5.77 -14.40
C THR A 450 -21.05 -4.76 -13.28
N PHE A 451 -20.04 -4.06 -12.78
CA PHE A 451 -20.23 -3.03 -11.76
C PHE A 451 -21.06 -1.85 -12.24
N LEU A 452 -20.82 -1.39 -13.45
CA LEU A 452 -21.60 -0.30 -14.03
C LEU A 452 -23.07 -0.69 -14.26
N ARG A 453 -23.34 -1.94 -14.64
CA ARG A 453 -24.72 -2.45 -14.76
C ARG A 453 -25.42 -2.57 -13.41
N MET A 454 -24.69 -2.83 -12.33
CA MET A 454 -25.21 -2.79 -10.97
C MET A 454 -25.59 -1.37 -10.54
N GLY A 455 -24.97 -0.34 -11.14
CA GLY A 455 -25.16 1.06 -10.80
C GLY A 455 -24.05 1.63 -9.90
N ILE A 456 -22.88 1.00 -9.81
CA ILE A 456 -21.73 1.53 -9.06
C ILE A 456 -21.37 2.94 -9.57
N ASP A 457 -21.27 3.90 -8.66
CA ASP A 457 -21.04 5.32 -8.96
C ASP A 457 -19.55 5.68 -9.04
N GLU A 458 -18.70 4.93 -8.36
CA GLU A 458 -17.27 5.23 -8.22
C GLU A 458 -16.44 3.93 -8.24
N LEU A 459 -15.32 4.00 -8.97
CA LEU A 459 -14.26 2.99 -8.94
C LEU A 459 -12.97 3.67 -8.45
N SER A 460 -12.47 3.23 -7.29
CA SER A 460 -11.25 3.77 -6.69
C SER A 460 -10.13 2.73 -6.76
N VAL A 461 -9.04 3.08 -7.40
CA VAL A 461 -7.96 2.16 -7.77
C VAL A 461 -6.59 2.74 -7.42
N SER A 462 -5.56 1.91 -7.44
CA SER A 462 -4.20 2.43 -7.38
C SER A 462 -3.96 3.43 -8.52
N PRO A 463 -3.19 4.51 -8.31
CA PRO A 463 -3.03 5.57 -9.31
C PRO A 463 -2.65 5.07 -10.70
N ALA A 464 -1.77 4.06 -10.78
CA ALA A 464 -1.33 3.47 -12.04
C ALA A 464 -2.45 2.82 -12.88
N PHE A 465 -3.58 2.47 -12.27
CA PHE A 465 -4.72 1.82 -12.95
C PHE A 465 -5.82 2.78 -13.40
N VAL A 466 -5.74 4.06 -13.04
CA VAL A 466 -6.80 5.05 -13.35
C VAL A 466 -7.12 5.10 -14.84
N LEU A 467 -6.11 5.26 -15.68
CA LEU A 467 -6.33 5.38 -17.14
C LEU A 467 -6.79 4.04 -17.76
N LYS A 468 -6.34 2.91 -17.25
CA LYS A 468 -6.79 1.58 -17.68
C LYS A 468 -8.29 1.39 -17.39
N VAL A 469 -8.73 1.80 -16.21
CA VAL A 469 -10.14 1.72 -15.83
C VAL A 469 -10.98 2.74 -16.64
N ARG A 470 -10.46 3.94 -16.89
CA ARG A 470 -11.08 4.91 -17.80
C ARG A 470 -11.30 4.34 -19.18
N ASP A 471 -10.31 3.67 -19.74
CA ASP A 471 -10.43 2.98 -21.03
C ASP A 471 -11.56 1.94 -20.99
N ALA A 472 -11.60 1.10 -19.99
CA ALA A 472 -12.63 0.08 -19.82
C ALA A 472 -14.04 0.71 -19.72
N VAL A 473 -14.22 1.75 -18.90
CA VAL A 473 -15.51 2.49 -18.77
C VAL A 473 -15.96 3.07 -20.12
N ARG A 474 -15.07 3.73 -20.83
CA ARG A 474 -15.37 4.36 -22.13
C ARG A 474 -15.75 3.36 -23.22
N ASN A 475 -15.42 2.08 -23.06
CA ASN A 475 -15.78 1.01 -23.99
C ASN A 475 -17.10 0.31 -23.63
N VAL A 476 -17.69 0.59 -22.47
CA VAL A 476 -18.98 0.03 -22.06
C VAL A 476 -20.14 0.78 -22.72
N ASP A 477 -21.14 0.04 -23.17
CA ASP A 477 -22.44 0.55 -23.62
C ASP A 477 -23.56 -0.14 -22.85
N LEU A 478 -24.18 0.56 -21.91
CA LEU A 478 -25.20 0.00 -21.02
C LEU A 478 -26.55 -0.21 -21.69
N ARG A 479 -26.73 0.26 -22.94
CA ARG A 479 -27.96 0.04 -23.74
C ARG A 479 -27.99 -1.36 -24.36
N LYS A 480 -26.86 -2.01 -24.47
CA LYS A 480 -26.74 -3.37 -25.00
C LYS A 480 -26.77 -4.39 -23.87
#